data_be2bab621c27d25ddd217595c223eee9
#
_entry.id   be2bab621c27d25ddd217595c223eee9
#
_cell.length_a   1.000
_cell.length_b   1.000
_cell.length_c   1.000
_cell.angle_alpha   90.00
_cell.angle_beta   90.00
_cell.angle_gamma   90.00
#
_symmetry.space_group_name_H-M   'P 1'
#
loop_
_entity.id
_entity.type
_entity.pdbx_description
1 polymer ?
#
loop_
_entity_poly.entity_id
_entity_poly.type
_entity_poly.pdbx_seq_one_letter_code
_entity_poly.pdbx_strand_id
1 'polypeptide(L)'
;LDTSKNIPGGVSGVLGNLKNQIVDNNKVIKDAIGTATAAAAVGSNINSLLSRTQGMILNPNLELLFQAPTLRPFTFQFKMSPRSADEAKEIVKIIRFFKQGMAPIREESRLFLKTPHTFKIRYLQLGEESKFLNKFKECALLSCSIQYTPEGNYAPYEDGAMSSYQMSLQFKELEPVYNDEYANDNDASIGF
;
A
#
# COMPACT_ATOMS: atom_id res chain seq x y z
N LEU A 1 -31.56 28.02 -21.36
CA LEU A 1 -30.24 28.38 -20.82
C LEU A 1 -29.42 27.09 -20.81
N ASP A 2 -28.58 26.97 -21.84
CA ASP A 2 -27.70 25.82 -22.05
C ASP A 2 -26.46 25.98 -21.18
N THR A 3 -26.40 25.21 -20.07
CA THR A 3 -25.34 25.26 -19.08
C THR A 3 -24.17 24.31 -19.40
N SER A 4 -24.13 23.71 -20.61
CA SER A 4 -23.12 22.71 -21.00
C SER A 4 -21.79 23.29 -21.52
N LYS A 5 -21.66 24.62 -21.65
CA LYS A 5 -20.55 25.26 -22.38
C LYS A 5 -19.39 25.79 -21.52
N ASN A 6 -19.39 25.66 -20.21
CA ASN A 6 -18.40 26.38 -19.37
C ASN A 6 -17.67 25.53 -18.31
N ILE A 7 -17.28 24.30 -18.64
CA ILE A 7 -16.29 23.54 -17.84
C ILE A 7 -15.03 23.40 -18.69
N PRO A 8 -13.96 24.17 -18.43
CA PRO A 8 -12.65 23.93 -19.04
C PRO A 8 -12.10 22.63 -18.43
N GLY A 9 -12.05 21.57 -19.19
CA GLY A 9 -11.62 20.26 -18.75
C GLY A 9 -12.72 19.19 -18.66
N GLY A 10 -13.87 19.42 -19.26
CA GLY A 10 -14.92 18.41 -19.38
C GLY A 10 -14.41 17.11 -20.01
N VAL A 11 -15.16 16.02 -19.79
CA VAL A 11 -14.86 14.64 -20.24
C VAL A 11 -14.30 14.57 -21.67
N SER A 12 -14.70 15.46 -22.57
CA SER A 12 -14.18 15.57 -23.95
C SER A 12 -12.72 16.07 -24.03
N GLY A 13 -12.29 16.92 -23.10
CA GLY A 13 -10.90 17.41 -23.05
C GLY A 13 -9.94 16.35 -22.48
N VAL A 14 -10.37 15.62 -21.47
CA VAL A 14 -9.59 14.51 -20.90
C VAL A 14 -9.49 13.35 -21.90
N LEU A 15 -10.56 13.04 -22.60
CA LEU A 15 -10.59 12.01 -23.66
C LEU A 15 -9.78 12.43 -24.90
N GLY A 16 -9.73 13.71 -25.23
CA GLY A 16 -8.87 14.24 -26.28
C GLY A 16 -7.39 14.08 -25.97
N ASN A 17 -6.98 14.34 -24.73
CA ASN A 17 -5.60 14.17 -24.27
C ASN A 17 -5.19 12.68 -24.17
N LEU A 18 -6.08 11.81 -23.68
CA LEU A 18 -5.89 10.35 -23.69
C LEU A 18 -5.78 9.81 -25.13
N LYS A 19 -6.61 10.31 -26.03
CA LYS A 19 -6.56 9.96 -27.45
C LYS A 19 -5.22 10.32 -28.10
N ASN A 20 -4.63 11.45 -27.77
CA ASN A 20 -3.33 11.88 -28.28
C ASN A 20 -2.14 11.10 -27.68
N GLN A 21 -2.24 10.64 -26.45
CA GLN A 21 -1.19 9.84 -25.80
C GLN A 21 -1.16 8.36 -26.21
N ILE A 22 -2.29 7.80 -26.64
CA ILE A 22 -2.40 6.35 -26.96
C ILE A 22 -2.21 6.11 -28.47
N VAL A 23 -2.07 7.15 -29.27
CA VAL A 23 -2.46 7.14 -30.69
C VAL A 23 -1.41 6.63 -31.67
N ASP A 24 -0.17 6.40 -31.30
CA ASP A 24 0.80 6.22 -32.37
C ASP A 24 0.93 4.82 -32.98
N ASN A 25 0.32 3.76 -32.45
CA ASN A 25 0.55 2.45 -33.08
C ASN A 25 -0.59 1.41 -33.09
N ASN A 26 -1.85 1.72 -32.75
CA ASN A 26 -2.83 0.62 -32.80
C ASN A 26 -4.25 1.07 -33.19
N LYS A 27 -4.64 0.75 -34.44
CA LYS A 27 -6.00 1.04 -35.00
C LYS A 27 -7.10 0.42 -34.14
N VAL A 28 -6.87 -0.76 -33.59
CA VAL A 28 -7.84 -1.49 -32.72
C VAL A 28 -8.13 -0.73 -31.42
N ILE A 29 -7.12 -0.07 -30.85
CA ILE A 29 -7.29 0.72 -29.64
C ILE A 29 -8.04 2.03 -29.93
N LYS A 30 -7.79 2.64 -31.10
CA LYS A 30 -8.52 3.83 -31.56
C LYS A 30 -10.01 3.54 -31.73
N ASP A 31 -10.35 2.44 -32.34
CA ASP A 31 -11.72 2.02 -32.58
C ASP A 31 -12.42 1.65 -31.25
N ALA A 32 -11.70 0.98 -30.33
CA ALA A 32 -12.21 0.64 -29.00
C ALA A 32 -12.48 1.87 -28.13
N ILE A 33 -11.62 2.89 -28.16
CA ILE A 33 -11.82 4.16 -27.45
C ILE A 33 -12.99 4.94 -28.06
N GLY A 34 -13.10 4.95 -29.39
CA GLY A 34 -14.23 5.59 -30.09
C GLY A 34 -15.57 4.97 -29.69
N THR A 35 -15.64 3.64 -29.59
CA THR A 35 -16.86 2.92 -29.17
C THR A 35 -17.12 3.06 -27.66
N ALA A 36 -16.10 3.12 -26.82
CA ALA A 36 -16.24 3.34 -25.37
C ALA A 36 -16.78 4.74 -25.05
N THR A 37 -16.36 5.77 -25.81
CA THR A 37 -16.90 7.12 -25.64
C THR A 37 -18.36 7.23 -26.09
N ALA A 38 -18.74 6.56 -27.17
CA ALA A 38 -20.12 6.47 -27.61
C ALA A 38 -20.98 5.69 -26.61
N ALA A 39 -20.45 4.61 -26.00
CA ALA A 39 -21.13 3.83 -24.98
C ALA A 39 -21.37 4.60 -23.69
N ALA A 40 -20.40 5.40 -23.25
CA ALA A 40 -20.55 6.25 -22.07
C ALA A 40 -21.60 7.34 -22.27
N ALA A 41 -21.72 7.86 -23.50
CA ALA A 41 -22.73 8.87 -23.85
C ALA A 41 -24.17 8.31 -23.88
N VAL A 42 -24.33 7.00 -24.14
CA VAL A 42 -25.63 6.33 -24.29
C VAL A 42 -26.00 5.50 -23.04
N GLY A 43 -25.10 5.41 -22.03
CA GLY A 43 -25.35 4.60 -20.82
C GLY A 43 -25.38 3.07 -21.07
N SER A 44 -24.85 2.61 -22.20
CA SER A 44 -24.84 1.20 -22.56
C SER A 44 -23.55 0.49 -22.12
N ASN A 45 -23.65 -0.80 -21.87
CA ASN A 45 -22.51 -1.61 -21.42
C ASN A 45 -21.48 -1.77 -22.55
N ILE A 46 -20.22 -1.42 -22.28
CA ILE A 46 -19.09 -1.45 -23.24
C ILE A 46 -18.96 -2.84 -23.92
N ASN A 47 -19.15 -3.91 -23.16
CA ASN A 47 -19.09 -5.28 -23.68
C ASN A 47 -20.15 -5.55 -24.76
N SER A 48 -21.34 -5.01 -24.60
CA SER A 48 -22.42 -5.20 -25.58
C SER A 48 -22.19 -4.45 -26.89
N LEU A 49 -21.49 -3.32 -26.85
CA LEU A 49 -21.13 -2.57 -28.05
C LEU A 49 -19.95 -3.19 -28.78
N LEU A 50 -18.90 -3.61 -28.07
CA LEU A 50 -17.75 -4.29 -28.65
C LEU A 50 -18.16 -5.59 -29.35
N SER A 51 -19.07 -6.37 -28.75
CA SER A 51 -19.56 -7.60 -29.37
C SER A 51 -20.38 -7.37 -30.64
N ARG A 52 -21.15 -6.30 -30.70
CA ARG A 52 -21.99 -5.97 -31.88
C ARG A 52 -21.21 -5.33 -33.02
N THR A 53 -20.19 -4.50 -32.72
CA THR A 53 -19.46 -3.75 -33.74
C THR A 53 -18.24 -4.47 -34.28
N GLN A 54 -17.56 -5.24 -33.45
CA GLN A 54 -16.27 -5.87 -33.79
C GLN A 54 -16.24 -7.41 -33.57
N GLY A 55 -17.35 -7.99 -33.06
CA GLY A 55 -17.40 -9.42 -32.77
C GLY A 55 -16.43 -9.86 -31.65
N MET A 56 -15.91 -8.90 -30.83
CA MET A 56 -14.97 -9.15 -29.76
C MET A 56 -15.66 -8.97 -28.41
N ILE A 57 -15.35 -9.86 -27.48
CA ILE A 57 -15.77 -9.79 -26.08
C ILE A 57 -14.51 -9.70 -25.25
N LEU A 58 -14.48 -8.80 -24.26
CA LEU A 58 -13.43 -8.79 -23.25
C LEU A 58 -13.37 -10.14 -22.55
N ASN A 59 -12.19 -10.76 -22.53
CA ASN A 59 -12.03 -12.05 -21.87
C ASN A 59 -12.19 -11.86 -20.35
N PRO A 60 -13.27 -12.36 -19.73
CA PRO A 60 -13.49 -12.19 -18.30
C PRO A 60 -12.42 -12.89 -17.44
N ASN A 61 -11.73 -13.90 -18.01
CA ASN A 61 -10.64 -14.59 -17.32
C ASN A 61 -9.38 -13.72 -17.17
N LEU A 62 -9.19 -12.74 -18.06
CA LEU A 62 -8.07 -11.80 -17.97
C LEU A 62 -8.29 -10.78 -16.85
N GLU A 63 -9.53 -10.35 -16.62
CA GLU A 63 -9.90 -9.49 -15.49
C GLU A 63 -9.75 -10.20 -14.15
N LEU A 64 -9.98 -11.52 -14.09
CA LEU A 64 -9.78 -12.33 -12.90
C LEU A 64 -8.30 -12.52 -12.53
N LEU A 65 -7.38 -12.48 -13.52
CA LEU A 65 -5.96 -12.66 -13.29
C LEU A 65 -5.26 -11.37 -12.81
N PHE A 66 -5.71 -10.21 -13.27
CA PHE A 66 -5.13 -8.93 -12.87
C PHE A 66 -6.24 -7.90 -12.62
N GLN A 67 -6.62 -7.75 -11.36
CA GLN A 67 -7.64 -6.76 -10.97
C GLN A 67 -7.04 -5.38 -10.71
N ALA A 68 -5.96 -5.31 -9.93
CA ALA A 68 -5.23 -4.09 -9.63
C ALA A 68 -3.91 -4.40 -8.91
N PRO A 69 -2.92 -3.48 -8.90
CA PRO A 69 -1.78 -3.57 -8.01
C PRO A 69 -2.25 -3.58 -6.56
N THR A 70 -1.70 -4.47 -5.75
CA THR A 70 -2.03 -4.58 -4.33
C THR A 70 -0.87 -4.11 -3.45
N LEU A 71 -1.21 -3.49 -2.32
CA LEU A 71 -0.24 -3.08 -1.31
C LEU A 71 0.14 -4.30 -0.47
N ARG A 72 1.43 -4.57 -0.30
CA ARG A 72 1.94 -5.74 0.42
C ARG A 72 1.85 -5.53 1.95
N PRO A 73 1.21 -6.45 2.68
CA PRO A 73 1.28 -6.46 4.14
C PRO A 73 2.48 -7.27 4.62
N PHE A 74 3.09 -6.85 5.73
CA PHE A 74 4.18 -7.55 6.41
C PHE A 74 3.89 -7.65 7.89
N THR A 75 4.25 -8.79 8.49
CA THR A 75 4.09 -9.01 9.92
C THR A 75 5.44 -9.39 10.53
N PHE A 76 5.84 -8.67 11.56
CA PHE A 76 7.04 -8.94 12.34
C PHE A 76 6.64 -9.34 13.75
N GLN A 77 7.30 -10.38 14.28
CA GLN A 77 7.11 -10.84 15.65
C GLN A 77 8.42 -10.78 16.41
N PHE A 78 8.40 -10.12 17.54
CA PHE A 78 9.56 -9.98 18.43
C PHE A 78 9.22 -10.54 19.80
N LYS A 79 10.05 -11.46 20.28
CA LYS A 79 10.00 -11.95 21.66
C LYS A 79 11.11 -11.24 22.43
N MET A 80 10.76 -10.61 23.52
CA MET A 80 11.67 -9.81 24.35
C MET A 80 11.54 -10.29 25.80
N SER A 81 12.68 -10.66 26.43
CA SER A 81 12.72 -11.13 27.80
C SER A 81 13.78 -10.31 28.55
N PRO A 82 13.38 -9.29 29.31
CA PRO A 82 14.32 -8.44 30.04
C PRO A 82 15.02 -9.22 31.15
N ARG A 83 16.32 -8.99 31.33
CA ARG A 83 17.14 -9.57 32.39
C ARG A 83 17.43 -8.57 33.50
N SER A 84 17.11 -7.29 33.28
CA SER A 84 17.32 -6.21 34.24
C SER A 84 16.18 -5.18 34.16
N ALA A 85 16.04 -4.38 35.20
CA ALA A 85 15.07 -3.28 35.24
C ALA A 85 15.30 -2.25 34.11
N ASP A 86 16.54 -2.04 33.69
CA ASP A 86 16.84 -1.10 32.63
C ASP A 86 16.45 -1.64 31.25
N GLU A 87 16.69 -2.94 31.00
CA GLU A 87 16.17 -3.61 29.80
C GLU A 87 14.64 -3.56 29.74
N ALA A 88 13.95 -3.76 30.87
CA ALA A 88 12.49 -3.64 30.93
C ALA A 88 12.01 -2.24 30.55
N LYS A 89 12.70 -1.19 31.02
CA LYS A 89 12.39 0.22 30.64
C LYS A 89 12.59 0.44 29.14
N GLU A 90 13.65 -0.15 28.55
CA GLU A 90 13.87 -0.04 27.09
C GLU A 90 12.77 -0.74 26.29
N ILE A 91 12.32 -1.92 26.72
CA ILE A 91 11.19 -2.60 26.08
C ILE A 91 9.93 -1.73 26.12
N VAL A 92 9.64 -1.11 27.26
CA VAL A 92 8.49 -0.19 27.39
C VAL A 92 8.62 1.02 26.43
N LYS A 93 9.83 1.58 26.28
CA LYS A 93 10.08 2.68 25.33
C LYS A 93 9.85 2.23 23.88
N ILE A 94 10.34 1.03 23.50
CA ILE A 94 10.14 0.44 22.17
C ILE A 94 8.64 0.28 21.87
N ILE A 95 7.90 -0.33 22.80
CA ILE A 95 6.44 -0.51 22.65
C ILE A 95 5.73 0.83 22.50
N ARG A 96 6.11 1.80 23.34
CA ARG A 96 5.53 3.14 23.31
C ARG A 96 5.82 3.86 21.99
N PHE A 97 7.04 3.72 21.45
CA PHE A 97 7.44 4.29 20.16
C PHE A 97 6.53 3.82 19.04
N PHE A 98 6.29 2.51 18.91
CA PHE A 98 5.42 1.97 17.88
C PHE A 98 3.96 2.37 18.08
N LYS A 99 3.44 2.30 19.30
CA LYS A 99 2.06 2.73 19.60
C LYS A 99 1.84 4.22 19.33
N GLN A 100 2.80 5.05 19.67
CA GLN A 100 2.74 6.50 19.41
C GLN A 100 2.84 6.79 17.92
N GLY A 101 3.74 6.11 17.19
CA GLY A 101 3.90 6.28 15.75
C GLY A 101 2.67 5.86 14.95
N MET A 102 1.92 4.86 15.43
CA MET A 102 0.68 4.39 14.79
C MET A 102 -0.51 5.32 15.06
N ALA A 103 -0.47 6.11 16.13
CA ALA A 103 -1.60 6.93 16.53
C ALA A 103 -1.72 8.21 15.67
N PRO A 104 -2.94 8.61 15.27
CA PRO A 104 -3.14 9.87 14.56
C PRO A 104 -2.79 11.06 15.44
N ILE A 105 -2.22 12.10 14.83
CA ILE A 105 -1.78 13.31 15.53
C ILE A 105 -2.93 14.31 15.56
N ARG A 106 -3.27 14.80 16.75
CA ARG A 106 -4.28 15.87 16.90
C ARG A 106 -3.64 17.22 16.61
N GLU A 107 -4.33 18.02 15.84
CA GLU A 107 -4.00 19.43 15.67
C GLU A 107 -4.52 20.23 16.87
N GLU A 108 -3.90 21.38 17.13
CA GLU A 108 -4.28 22.27 18.27
C GLU A 108 -5.76 22.69 18.20
N SER A 109 -6.29 22.93 17.00
CA SER A 109 -7.70 23.26 16.78
C SER A 109 -8.69 22.15 17.15
N ARG A 110 -8.21 20.90 17.33
CA ARG A 110 -9.00 19.66 17.53
C ARG A 110 -10.04 19.35 16.45
N LEU A 111 -10.15 20.16 15.41
CA LEU A 111 -11.07 19.97 14.30
C LEU A 111 -10.51 19.00 13.24
N PHE A 112 -9.17 18.91 13.14
CA PHE A 112 -8.50 18.10 12.15
C PHE A 112 -7.53 17.10 12.82
N LEU A 113 -7.38 15.96 12.16
CA LEU A 113 -6.38 14.94 12.52
C LEU A 113 -5.35 14.88 11.40
N LYS A 114 -4.08 14.85 11.78
CA LYS A 114 -2.97 14.56 10.86
C LYS A 114 -2.76 13.05 10.79
N THR A 115 -2.25 12.61 9.64
CA THR A 115 -1.89 11.21 9.43
C THR A 115 -0.87 10.73 10.45
N PRO A 116 -0.89 9.44 10.84
CA PRO A 116 0.16 8.83 11.64
C PRO A 116 1.53 8.92 10.96
N HIS A 117 2.58 8.59 11.70
CA HIS A 117 3.92 8.49 11.14
C HIS A 117 4.03 7.31 10.18
N THR A 118 4.85 7.48 9.16
CA THR A 118 5.26 6.41 8.24
C THR A 118 6.58 5.80 8.70
N PHE A 119 6.86 4.58 8.29
CA PHE A 119 8.01 3.80 8.71
C PHE A 119 8.82 3.35 7.50
N LYS A 120 10.15 3.55 7.55
CA LYS A 120 11.10 2.96 6.61
C LYS A 120 11.77 1.77 7.28
N ILE A 121 11.52 0.58 6.75
CA ILE A 121 12.02 -0.68 7.29
C ILE A 121 13.20 -1.15 6.42
N ARG A 122 14.30 -1.53 7.06
CA ARG A 122 15.47 -2.07 6.38
C ARG A 122 16.05 -3.24 7.18
N TYR A 123 16.44 -4.30 6.50
CA TYR A 123 17.23 -5.35 7.07
C TYR A 123 18.71 -4.97 7.03
N LEU A 124 19.35 -4.86 8.19
CA LEU A 124 20.76 -4.53 8.30
C LEU A 124 21.56 -5.76 8.70
N GLN A 125 22.67 -5.98 8.03
CA GLN A 125 23.69 -6.97 8.38
C GLN A 125 25.05 -6.28 8.48
N LEU A 126 25.67 -6.34 9.66
CA LEU A 126 26.93 -5.64 9.94
C LEU A 126 26.93 -4.14 9.63
N GLY A 127 25.77 -3.50 9.73
CA GLY A 127 25.61 -2.04 9.46
C GLY A 127 25.25 -1.70 8.01
N GLU A 128 25.32 -2.65 7.09
CA GLU A 128 24.92 -2.47 5.69
C GLU A 128 23.55 -3.13 5.42
N GLU A 129 22.86 -2.66 4.40
CA GLU A 129 21.58 -3.23 3.99
C GLU A 129 21.79 -4.60 3.35
N SER A 130 21.03 -5.60 3.82
CA SER A 130 21.15 -6.97 3.34
C SER A 130 20.68 -7.08 1.89
N LYS A 131 21.50 -7.67 1.03
CA LYS A 131 21.17 -7.95 -0.38
C LYS A 131 20.36 -9.24 -0.57
N PHE A 132 20.31 -10.09 0.46
CA PHE A 132 19.65 -11.40 0.41
C PHE A 132 18.23 -11.40 0.97
N LEU A 133 17.76 -10.24 1.45
CA LEU A 133 16.41 -10.07 1.98
C LEU A 133 15.68 -9.01 1.15
N ASN A 134 14.37 -9.15 1.05
CA ASN A 134 13.53 -8.21 0.32
C ASN A 134 13.59 -6.80 0.94
N LYS A 135 13.55 -5.80 0.09
CA LYS A 135 13.44 -4.39 0.46
C LYS A 135 11.97 -4.03 0.70
N PHE A 136 11.77 -3.01 1.51
CA PHE A 136 10.44 -2.47 1.79
C PHE A 136 10.36 -1.02 1.30
N LYS A 137 9.22 -0.67 0.73
CA LYS A 137 8.86 0.72 0.52
C LYS A 137 8.45 1.39 1.83
N GLU A 138 8.06 2.62 1.77
CA GLU A 138 7.51 3.32 2.93
C GLU A 138 6.22 2.66 3.38
N CYS A 139 6.12 2.37 4.69
CA CYS A 139 5.04 1.58 5.27
C CYS A 139 4.26 2.38 6.32
N ALA A 140 2.98 2.07 6.46
CA ALA A 140 2.17 2.43 7.61
C ALA A 140 2.08 1.25 8.58
N LEU A 141 2.15 1.52 9.89
CA LEU A 141 1.90 0.52 10.92
C LEU A 141 0.39 0.43 11.18
N LEU A 142 -0.21 -0.70 10.80
CA LEU A 142 -1.66 -0.93 10.94
C LEU A 142 -2.04 -1.47 12.32
N SER A 143 -1.18 -2.31 12.90
CA SER A 143 -1.45 -2.96 14.18
C SER A 143 -0.17 -3.16 14.98
N CYS A 144 -0.26 -2.89 16.28
CA CYS A 144 0.78 -3.18 17.27
C CYS A 144 0.12 -3.92 18.43
N SER A 145 0.25 -5.25 18.45
CA SER A 145 -0.29 -6.12 19.49
C SER A 145 0.81 -6.57 20.42
N ILE A 146 0.56 -6.49 21.73
CA ILE A 146 1.49 -6.91 22.77
C ILE A 146 0.85 -7.98 23.60
N GLN A 147 1.51 -9.13 23.69
CA GLN A 147 1.17 -10.21 24.59
C GLN A 147 2.15 -10.20 25.77
N TYR A 148 1.61 -10.12 26.99
CA TYR A 148 2.39 -10.03 28.22
C TYR A 148 2.64 -11.38 28.88
N THR A 149 1.97 -12.42 28.41
CA THR A 149 2.09 -13.79 28.89
C THR A 149 2.30 -14.78 27.75
N PRO A 150 3.37 -14.63 26.94
CA PRO A 150 3.59 -15.50 25.77
C PRO A 150 3.86 -16.96 26.16
N GLU A 151 4.31 -17.22 27.38
CA GLU A 151 4.54 -18.55 27.94
C GLU A 151 3.30 -19.13 28.65
N GLY A 152 2.16 -18.43 28.63
CA GLY A 152 0.94 -18.85 29.32
C GLY A 152 0.89 -18.53 30.82
N ASN A 153 1.99 -18.11 31.43
CA ASN A 153 2.09 -17.80 32.86
C ASN A 153 2.26 -16.31 33.10
N TYR A 154 1.55 -15.77 34.07
CA TYR A 154 1.74 -14.40 34.54
C TYR A 154 2.87 -14.38 35.57
N ALA A 155 4.04 -13.93 35.17
CA ALA A 155 5.25 -13.91 36.01
C ALA A 155 5.91 -12.53 35.96
N PRO A 156 5.43 -11.57 36.76
CA PRO A 156 6.07 -10.25 36.89
C PRO A 156 7.29 -10.34 37.84
N TYR A 157 8.24 -9.43 37.63
CA TYR A 157 9.30 -9.15 38.62
C TYR A 157 8.74 -8.29 39.76
N GLU A 158 9.55 -8.12 40.83
CA GLU A 158 9.15 -7.32 42.00
C GLU A 158 8.81 -5.85 41.68
N ASP A 159 9.42 -5.30 40.65
CA ASP A 159 9.14 -3.94 40.13
C ASP A 159 7.90 -3.87 39.23
N GLY A 160 7.18 -4.98 39.04
CA GLY A 160 6.00 -5.07 38.19
C GLY A 160 6.29 -5.25 36.68
N ALA A 161 7.54 -5.28 36.27
CA ALA A 161 7.90 -5.59 34.88
C ALA A 161 7.61 -7.06 34.57
N MET A 162 7.12 -7.33 33.35
CA MET A 162 6.88 -8.71 32.91
C MET A 162 8.19 -9.40 32.53
N SER A 163 8.29 -10.69 32.83
CA SER A 163 9.44 -11.52 32.47
C SER A 163 9.58 -11.77 30.97
N SER A 164 8.48 -11.67 30.23
CA SER A 164 8.47 -11.86 28.77
C SER A 164 7.39 -11.02 28.11
N TYR A 165 7.74 -10.51 26.93
CA TYR A 165 6.82 -9.76 26.06
C TYR A 165 6.91 -10.36 24.68
N GLN A 166 5.77 -10.52 24.01
CA GLN A 166 5.72 -10.80 22.58
C GLN A 166 5.01 -9.66 21.87
N MET A 167 5.73 -8.99 20.99
CA MET A 167 5.22 -7.88 20.18
C MET A 167 5.00 -8.34 18.75
N SER A 168 3.81 -8.13 18.23
CA SER A 168 3.45 -8.35 16.82
C SER A 168 3.13 -7.02 16.17
N LEU A 169 3.86 -6.70 15.11
CA LEU A 169 3.72 -5.48 14.33
C LEU A 169 3.25 -5.85 12.92
N GLN A 170 2.16 -5.26 12.48
CA GLN A 170 1.65 -5.44 11.13
C GLN A 170 1.79 -4.13 10.35
N PHE A 171 2.64 -4.15 9.35
CA PHE A 171 2.87 -3.04 8.42
C PHE A 171 2.18 -3.30 7.08
N LYS A 172 1.90 -2.22 6.38
CA LYS A 172 1.44 -2.25 4.99
C LYS A 172 2.15 -1.17 4.21
N GLU A 173 2.66 -1.50 3.03
CA GLU A 173 3.26 -0.50 2.14
C GLU A 173 2.22 0.50 1.68
N LEU A 174 2.65 1.74 1.44
CA LEU A 174 1.81 2.82 0.96
C LEU A 174 1.73 2.86 -0.57
N GLU A 175 2.70 2.24 -1.23
CA GLU A 175 2.79 2.18 -2.68
C GLU A 175 2.96 0.73 -3.15
N PRO A 176 2.33 0.34 -4.27
CA PRO A 176 2.57 -0.97 -4.86
C PRO A 176 3.95 -1.02 -5.51
N VAL A 177 4.47 -2.23 -5.71
CA VAL A 177 5.73 -2.48 -6.42
C VAL A 177 5.43 -2.72 -7.89
N TYR A 178 6.21 -2.09 -8.78
CA TYR A 178 6.10 -2.19 -10.22
C TYR A 178 7.31 -2.90 -10.83
N ASN A 179 7.15 -3.47 -12.01
CA ASN A 179 8.19 -4.22 -12.70
C ASN A 179 9.44 -3.38 -13.07
N ASP A 180 9.26 -2.10 -13.35
CA ASP A 180 10.34 -1.17 -13.69
C ASP A 180 11.29 -0.91 -12.51
N GLU A 181 10.84 -1.08 -11.28
CA GLU A 181 11.66 -0.93 -10.08
C GLU A 181 12.70 -2.05 -9.95
N TYR A 182 12.37 -3.25 -10.43
CA TYR A 182 13.36 -4.36 -10.51
C TYR A 182 14.37 -4.18 -11.62
N ALA A 183 13.99 -3.52 -12.72
CA ALA A 183 14.89 -3.27 -13.85
C ALA A 183 15.99 -2.24 -13.53
N ASN A 184 15.72 -1.34 -12.60
CA ASN A 184 16.66 -0.31 -12.16
C ASN A 184 17.65 -0.78 -11.07
N ASP A 185 17.42 -1.94 -10.47
CA ASP A 185 18.29 -2.52 -9.45
C ASP A 185 19.43 -3.29 -10.13
N ASN A 186 20.50 -2.57 -10.50
CA ASN A 186 21.72 -3.16 -11.07
C ASN A 186 22.50 -4.03 -10.07
N ASP A 187 22.07 -4.09 -8.83
CA ASP A 187 22.65 -4.93 -7.79
C ASP A 187 22.04 -6.33 -7.83
N ALA A 188 22.87 -7.33 -7.57
CA ALA A 188 22.44 -8.72 -7.39
C ALA A 188 21.65 -8.92 -6.09
N SER A 189 20.71 -8.02 -5.79
CA SER A 189 19.82 -8.09 -4.65
C SER A 189 18.48 -8.73 -5.03
N ILE A 190 17.74 -9.24 -4.04
CA ILE A 190 16.39 -9.81 -4.27
C ILE A 190 15.41 -8.71 -4.72
N GLY A 191 15.69 -7.45 -4.39
CA GLY A 191 14.82 -6.33 -4.70
C GLY A 191 13.67 -6.17 -3.70
N PHE A 192 12.57 -5.61 -4.15
CA PHE A 192 11.38 -5.35 -3.34
C PHE A 192 10.51 -6.59 -3.09
#